data_1f0da2a336767f450c2bf1a71e3d82ec
#
_entry.id   1f0da2a336767f450c2bf1a71e3d82ec
#
_cell.length_a   1.000
_cell.length_b   1.000
_cell.length_c   1.000
_cell.angle_alpha   90.00
_cell.angle_beta   90.00
_cell.angle_gamma   90.00
#
_symmetry.space_group_name_H-M   'P 1'
#
loop_
_entity.id
_entity.type
_entity.pdbx_description
1 polymer ?
#
loop_
_entity_poly.entity_id
_entity_poly.type
_entity_poly.pdbx_seq_one_letter_code
_entity_poly.pdbx_strand_id
1 'polypeptide(L)'
;SRELALQIETVFKSMGTPFKAMSCYGGRPAMEEHRTMKGIHPTVIIGTPGRMSDHLRKENFNAATVVTLVIDEFDKCLEFGFHDEMAEVIGQLPSLKKRVLLSATDAEEIPQFAGVGGDTPSSGSRFMKLDFLAPEALAPRLRLHKVVSPEKDKLETLYNLLCTLGYHSTLVFCNYRESVERVVGYLK
;
A
#
# COMPACT_ATOMS: atom_id res chain seq x y z
N SER A 1 3.00 0.89 -0.52
CA SER A 1 4.47 0.86 -0.33
C SER A 1 5.17 0.11 -1.46
N ARG A 2 6.48 0.27 -1.58
CA ARG A 2 7.33 -0.48 -2.52
C ARG A 2 7.23 -1.98 -2.27
N GLU A 3 7.29 -2.37 -1.03
CA GLU A 3 7.27 -3.76 -0.59
C GLU A 3 5.93 -4.42 -0.97
N LEU A 4 4.82 -3.71 -0.76
CA LEU A 4 3.50 -4.18 -1.16
C LEU A 4 3.39 -4.34 -2.69
N ALA A 5 3.91 -3.40 -3.47
CA ALA A 5 3.89 -3.50 -4.93
C ALA A 5 4.65 -4.74 -5.43
N LEU A 6 5.82 -5.03 -4.85
CA LEU A 6 6.60 -6.23 -5.15
C LEU A 6 5.87 -7.52 -4.71
N GLN A 7 5.23 -7.51 -3.56
CA GLN A 7 4.44 -8.63 -3.06
C GLN A 7 3.28 -8.94 -4.01
N ILE A 8 2.51 -7.93 -4.41
CA ILE A 8 1.38 -8.10 -5.34
C ILE A 8 1.89 -8.65 -6.68
N GLU A 9 3.00 -8.13 -7.22
CA GLU A 9 3.59 -8.64 -8.46
C GLU A 9 3.97 -10.11 -8.34
N THR A 10 4.60 -10.49 -7.23
CA THR A 10 5.02 -11.88 -6.96
C THR A 10 3.81 -12.80 -6.89
N VAL A 11 2.76 -12.41 -6.17
CA VAL A 11 1.51 -13.18 -6.07
C VAL A 11 0.85 -13.31 -7.46
N PHE A 12 0.76 -12.21 -8.22
CA PHE A 12 0.18 -12.24 -9.55
C PHE A 12 0.93 -13.22 -10.49
N LYS A 13 2.25 -13.17 -10.48
CA LYS A 13 3.07 -14.10 -11.27
C LYS A 13 2.88 -15.56 -10.87
N SER A 14 2.68 -15.83 -9.57
CA SER A 14 2.45 -17.19 -9.07
C SER A 14 1.10 -17.79 -9.50
N MET A 15 0.16 -16.95 -9.92
CA MET A 15 -1.13 -17.44 -10.46
C MET A 15 -1.02 -18.17 -11.80
N GLY A 16 0.13 -18.12 -12.48
CA GLY A 16 0.34 -18.81 -13.74
C GLY A 16 -0.52 -18.32 -14.90
N THR A 17 -1.00 -17.08 -14.86
CA THR A 17 -1.82 -16.48 -15.92
C THR A 17 -0.96 -16.10 -17.12
N PRO A 18 -1.51 -16.04 -18.35
CA PRO A 18 -0.75 -15.57 -19.54
C PRO A 18 -0.50 -14.06 -19.52
N PHE A 19 -1.10 -13.33 -18.58
CA PHE A 19 -0.98 -11.89 -18.48
C PHE A 19 0.34 -11.47 -17.86
N LYS A 20 0.94 -10.40 -18.41
CA LYS A 20 2.19 -9.84 -17.88
C LYS A 20 1.89 -8.75 -16.86
N ALA A 21 2.55 -8.83 -15.72
CA ALA A 21 2.52 -7.79 -14.69
C ALA A 21 3.88 -7.14 -14.53
N MET A 22 3.87 -5.86 -14.17
CA MET A 22 5.08 -5.09 -13.87
C MET A 22 4.81 -4.17 -12.68
N SER A 23 5.75 -4.14 -11.73
CA SER A 23 5.74 -3.18 -10.61
C SER A 23 6.55 -1.92 -10.93
N CYS A 24 5.98 -0.76 -10.52
CA CYS A 24 6.55 0.58 -10.67
C CYS A 24 6.55 1.29 -9.31
N TYR A 25 7.74 1.62 -8.78
CA TYR A 25 7.87 2.22 -7.45
C TYR A 25 9.09 3.14 -7.34
N GLY A 26 9.12 4.01 -6.35
CA GLY A 26 10.23 4.91 -6.10
C GLY A 26 11.56 4.19 -5.79
N GLY A 27 12.68 4.92 -5.95
CA GLY A 27 14.03 4.39 -5.71
C GLY A 27 14.72 3.76 -6.93
N ARG A 28 14.09 3.78 -8.10
CA ARG A 28 14.66 3.43 -9.41
C ARG A 28 14.49 4.58 -10.38
N PRO A 29 15.37 4.71 -11.41
CA PRO A 29 15.15 5.63 -12.50
C PRO A 29 13.85 5.29 -13.27
N ALA A 30 12.94 6.26 -13.40
CA ALA A 30 11.68 6.04 -14.12
C ALA A 30 11.89 5.65 -15.59
N MET A 31 13.02 6.05 -16.17
CA MET A 31 13.40 5.70 -17.54
C MET A 31 13.65 4.20 -17.73
N GLU A 32 14.20 3.51 -16.73
CA GLU A 32 14.39 2.06 -16.79
C GLU A 32 13.05 1.32 -16.77
N GLU A 33 12.12 1.77 -15.92
CA GLU A 33 10.76 1.24 -15.88
C GLU A 33 10.04 1.47 -17.21
N HIS A 34 10.19 2.65 -17.81
CA HIS A 34 9.62 2.97 -19.11
C HIS A 34 10.15 2.05 -20.23
N ARG A 35 11.47 1.83 -20.27
CA ARG A 35 12.09 0.89 -21.24
C ARG A 35 11.56 -0.52 -21.06
N THR A 36 11.48 -0.98 -19.82
CA THR A 36 10.94 -2.31 -19.49
C THR A 36 9.49 -2.41 -19.92
N MET A 37 8.67 -1.39 -19.62
CA MET A 37 7.25 -1.32 -19.98
C MET A 37 7.06 -1.44 -21.50
N LYS A 38 7.87 -0.74 -22.29
CA LYS A 38 7.86 -0.85 -23.76
C LYS A 38 8.26 -2.25 -24.28
N GLY A 39 9.16 -2.94 -23.59
CA GLY A 39 9.61 -4.27 -24.00
C GLY A 39 8.61 -5.38 -23.68
N ILE A 40 7.95 -5.31 -22.52
CA ILE A 40 7.07 -6.40 -22.06
C ILE A 40 5.60 -6.18 -22.37
N HIS A 41 5.16 -4.92 -22.61
CA HIS A 41 3.76 -4.56 -22.79
C HIS A 41 2.86 -5.15 -21.68
N PRO A 42 2.99 -4.69 -20.42
CA PRO A 42 2.28 -5.30 -19.30
C PRO A 42 0.77 -5.08 -19.43
N THR A 43 -0.01 -6.12 -19.11
CA THR A 43 -1.46 -6.04 -18.99
C THR A 43 -1.86 -5.48 -17.63
N VAL A 44 -1.02 -5.69 -16.60
CA VAL A 44 -1.22 -5.20 -15.25
C VAL A 44 -0.01 -4.38 -14.82
N ILE A 45 -0.25 -3.13 -14.43
CA ILE A 45 0.76 -2.25 -13.85
C ILE A 45 0.43 -2.09 -12.38
N ILE A 46 1.41 -2.40 -11.51
CA ILE A 46 1.29 -2.33 -10.06
C ILE A 46 2.19 -1.20 -9.59
N GLY A 47 1.67 -0.17 -8.98
CA GLY A 47 2.49 0.99 -8.68
C GLY A 47 2.18 1.66 -7.34
N THR A 48 3.15 2.39 -6.82
CA THR A 48 2.92 3.34 -5.74
C THR A 48 2.31 4.64 -6.31
N PRO A 49 1.41 5.35 -5.57
CA PRO A 49 0.69 6.52 -6.11
C PRO A 49 1.59 7.53 -6.82
N GLY A 50 2.61 8.06 -6.15
CA GLY A 50 3.51 9.06 -6.73
C GLY A 50 4.27 8.57 -7.96
N ARG A 51 4.64 7.27 -8.06
CA ARG A 51 5.30 6.73 -9.25
C ARG A 51 4.32 6.55 -10.41
N MET A 52 3.09 6.19 -10.12
CA MET A 52 2.05 6.10 -11.15
C MET A 52 1.72 7.48 -11.73
N SER A 53 1.59 8.51 -10.87
CA SER A 53 1.43 9.90 -11.29
C SER A 53 2.60 10.35 -12.19
N ASP A 54 3.86 10.05 -11.84
CA ASP A 54 5.03 10.37 -12.68
C ASP A 54 4.98 9.68 -14.07
N HIS A 55 4.59 8.41 -14.13
CA HIS A 55 4.44 7.70 -15.40
C HIS A 55 3.30 8.22 -16.26
N LEU A 56 2.18 8.62 -15.65
CA LEU A 56 1.04 9.22 -16.35
C LEU A 56 1.41 10.59 -16.92
N ARG A 57 2.02 11.47 -16.13
CA ARG A 57 2.49 12.79 -16.58
C ARG A 57 3.48 12.70 -17.75
N LYS A 58 4.29 11.65 -17.78
CA LYS A 58 5.28 11.41 -18.85
C LYS A 58 4.74 10.58 -20.02
N GLU A 59 3.46 10.23 -19.98
CA GLU A 59 2.81 9.42 -21.00
C GLU A 59 3.55 8.11 -21.31
N ASN A 60 4.12 7.49 -20.30
CA ASN A 60 4.94 6.28 -20.43
C ASN A 60 4.14 5.04 -20.85
N PHE A 61 2.81 5.08 -20.68
CA PHE A 61 1.85 4.10 -21.18
C PHE A 61 0.55 4.81 -21.59
N ASN A 62 -0.27 4.16 -22.41
CA ASN A 62 -1.53 4.74 -22.88
C ASN A 62 -2.61 4.65 -21.80
N ALA A 63 -2.85 5.75 -21.10
CA ALA A 63 -3.87 5.86 -20.06
C ALA A 63 -5.29 5.53 -20.55
N ALA A 64 -5.59 5.79 -21.82
CA ALA A 64 -6.90 5.50 -22.41
C ALA A 64 -7.21 3.99 -22.53
N THR A 65 -6.21 3.12 -22.41
CA THR A 65 -6.42 1.66 -22.41
C THR A 65 -6.72 1.10 -21.02
N VAL A 66 -6.57 1.90 -19.97
CA VAL A 66 -6.81 1.46 -18.60
C VAL A 66 -8.31 1.53 -18.29
N VAL A 67 -8.90 0.36 -18.07
CA VAL A 67 -10.34 0.24 -17.81
C VAL A 67 -10.68 -0.18 -16.37
N THR A 68 -9.70 -0.66 -15.63
CA THR A 68 -9.87 -1.13 -14.25
C THR A 68 -8.77 -0.57 -13.35
N LEU A 69 -9.17 -0.06 -12.20
CA LEU A 69 -8.27 0.41 -11.14
C LEU A 69 -8.58 -0.38 -9.86
N VAL A 70 -7.53 -0.87 -9.21
CA VAL A 70 -7.59 -1.48 -7.88
C VAL A 70 -6.70 -0.66 -6.96
N ILE A 71 -7.23 -0.23 -5.83
CA ILE A 71 -6.48 0.48 -4.79
C ILE A 71 -6.47 -0.40 -3.55
N ASP A 72 -5.30 -0.91 -3.23
CA ASP A 72 -5.07 -1.73 -2.04
C ASP A 72 -4.58 -0.86 -0.87
N GLU A 73 -4.91 -1.25 0.36
CA GLU A 73 -4.66 -0.45 1.56
C GLU A 73 -5.18 1.00 1.41
N PHE A 74 -6.42 1.12 0.92
CA PHE A 74 -7.00 2.42 0.60
C PHE A 74 -7.06 3.35 1.83
N ASP A 75 -7.40 2.84 3.00
CA ASP A 75 -7.38 3.54 4.29
C ASP A 75 -5.99 4.14 4.57
N LYS A 76 -4.93 3.38 4.35
CA LYS A 76 -3.55 3.82 4.55
C LYS A 76 -3.12 4.89 3.53
N CYS A 77 -3.59 4.77 2.29
CA CYS A 77 -3.33 5.79 1.28
C CYS A 77 -3.88 7.16 1.70
N LEU A 78 -5.04 7.19 2.34
CA LEU A 78 -5.64 8.43 2.86
C LEU A 78 -4.89 8.96 4.08
N GLU A 79 -4.53 8.09 5.05
CA GLU A 79 -3.80 8.48 6.26
C GLU A 79 -2.42 9.08 5.96
N PHE A 80 -1.71 8.56 4.95
CA PHE A 80 -0.35 9.01 4.60
C PHE A 80 -0.31 10.21 3.64
N GLY A 81 -1.45 10.83 3.34
CA GLY A 81 -1.50 12.04 2.53
C GLY A 81 -1.31 11.83 1.03
N PHE A 82 -1.50 10.63 0.51
CA PHE A 82 -1.48 10.34 -0.93
C PHE A 82 -2.77 10.70 -1.66
N HIS A 83 -3.61 11.53 -1.02
CA HIS A 83 -4.89 11.94 -1.57
C HIS A 83 -4.74 12.62 -2.94
N ASP A 84 -3.81 13.57 -3.05
CA ASP A 84 -3.62 14.38 -4.26
C ASP A 84 -3.05 13.54 -5.41
N GLU A 85 -2.05 12.70 -5.14
CA GLU A 85 -1.51 11.80 -6.16
C GLU A 85 -2.54 10.76 -6.63
N MET A 86 -3.39 10.27 -5.73
CA MET A 86 -4.46 9.35 -6.11
C MET A 86 -5.53 10.04 -6.95
N ALA A 87 -5.94 11.24 -6.58
CA ALA A 87 -6.87 12.05 -7.35
C ALA A 87 -6.32 12.37 -8.76
N GLU A 88 -5.03 12.70 -8.84
CA GLU A 88 -4.34 12.93 -10.10
C GLU A 88 -4.31 11.66 -10.97
N VAL A 89 -3.93 10.52 -10.39
CA VAL A 89 -3.91 9.23 -11.12
C VAL A 89 -5.30 8.92 -11.68
N ILE A 90 -6.35 9.01 -10.87
CA ILE A 90 -7.71 8.70 -11.30
C ILE A 90 -8.19 9.67 -12.38
N GLY A 91 -7.89 10.96 -12.22
CA GLY A 91 -8.28 12.00 -13.18
C GLY A 91 -7.64 11.83 -14.55
N GLN A 92 -6.48 11.17 -14.64
CA GLN A 92 -5.78 10.91 -15.90
C GLN A 92 -6.19 9.58 -16.58
N LEU A 93 -7.18 8.83 -16.05
CA LEU A 93 -7.66 7.57 -16.61
C LEU A 93 -9.04 7.73 -17.27
N PRO A 94 -9.13 8.23 -18.53
CA PRO A 94 -10.40 8.63 -19.14
C PRO A 94 -11.35 7.46 -19.44
N SER A 95 -10.81 6.25 -19.58
CA SER A 95 -11.59 5.06 -19.95
C SER A 95 -11.91 4.16 -18.75
N LEU A 96 -11.72 4.65 -17.52
CA LEU A 96 -11.88 3.86 -16.31
C LEU A 96 -13.36 3.48 -16.10
N LYS A 97 -13.64 2.18 -16.13
CA LYS A 97 -15.00 1.61 -15.98
C LYS A 97 -15.21 0.95 -14.63
N LYS A 98 -14.15 0.37 -14.04
CA LYS A 98 -14.24 -0.39 -12.80
C LYS A 98 -13.23 0.12 -11.79
N ARG A 99 -13.70 0.36 -10.57
CA ARG A 99 -12.88 0.73 -9.42
C ARG A 99 -13.10 -0.29 -8.31
N VAL A 100 -12.02 -0.75 -7.70
CA VAL A 100 -12.04 -1.67 -6.56
C VAL A 100 -11.18 -1.06 -5.47
N LEU A 101 -11.77 -0.84 -4.30
CA LEU A 101 -11.09 -0.33 -3.12
C LEU A 101 -11.00 -1.47 -2.11
N LEU A 102 -9.80 -1.78 -1.65
CA LEU A 102 -9.53 -2.78 -0.63
C LEU A 102 -9.00 -2.09 0.63
N SER A 103 -9.56 -2.43 1.77
CA SER A 103 -9.21 -1.84 3.06
C SER A 103 -9.32 -2.88 4.17
N ALA A 104 -8.42 -2.81 5.15
CA ALA A 104 -8.49 -3.63 6.36
C ALA A 104 -9.42 -3.03 7.43
N THR A 105 -9.76 -1.75 7.30
CA THR A 105 -10.66 -1.03 8.18
C THR A 105 -11.86 -0.50 7.41
N ASP A 106 -12.99 -0.26 8.09
CA ASP A 106 -14.11 0.45 7.48
C ASP A 106 -13.73 1.92 7.31
N ALA A 107 -13.64 2.38 6.06
CA ALA A 107 -13.40 3.78 5.78
C ALA A 107 -14.69 4.55 6.03
N GLU A 108 -14.69 5.41 7.04
CA GLU A 108 -15.86 6.24 7.40
C GLU A 108 -16.28 7.16 6.25
N GLU A 109 -15.31 7.62 5.45
CA GLU A 109 -15.57 8.46 4.27
C GLU A 109 -14.75 7.97 3.07
N ILE A 110 -15.44 7.70 1.96
CA ILE A 110 -14.80 7.45 0.68
C ILE A 110 -14.74 8.80 -0.08
N PRO A 111 -13.54 9.34 -0.36
CA PRO A 111 -13.42 10.62 -1.05
C PRO A 111 -14.10 10.61 -2.42
N GLN A 112 -14.68 11.74 -2.79
CA GLN A 112 -15.40 11.90 -4.07
C GLN A 112 -14.52 11.58 -5.30
N PHE A 113 -13.22 11.83 -5.23
CA PHE A 113 -12.31 11.52 -6.33
C PHE A 113 -12.22 10.02 -6.64
N ALA A 114 -12.46 9.16 -5.66
CA ALA A 114 -12.50 7.71 -5.88
C ALA A 114 -13.65 7.30 -6.83
N GLY A 115 -14.67 8.17 -6.96
CA GLY A 115 -15.82 7.96 -7.85
C GLY A 115 -16.65 6.73 -7.46
N VAL A 116 -16.64 6.40 -6.17
CA VAL A 116 -17.36 5.27 -5.56
C VAL A 116 -18.19 5.85 -4.42
N GLY A 117 -19.50 5.62 -4.41
CA GLY A 117 -20.37 6.00 -3.29
C GLY A 117 -20.86 7.44 -3.27
N GLY A 118 -20.77 8.22 -4.34
CA GLY A 118 -21.34 9.58 -4.37
C GLY A 118 -22.86 9.57 -4.61
N ASP A 119 -23.60 10.33 -3.80
CA ASP A 119 -25.06 10.60 -3.94
C ASP A 119 -25.40 11.47 -5.16
N THR A 120 -24.58 11.50 -6.20
CA THR A 120 -24.89 12.24 -7.42
C THR A 120 -25.84 11.43 -8.30
N PRO A 121 -27.07 11.91 -8.56
CA PRO A 121 -28.08 11.20 -9.34
C PRO A 121 -27.72 10.95 -10.79
N SER A 122 -26.58 11.44 -11.26
CA SER A 122 -26.20 11.47 -12.68
C SER A 122 -25.29 10.32 -13.15
N SER A 123 -24.77 9.50 -12.26
CA SER A 123 -24.05 8.28 -12.67
C SER A 123 -24.69 7.07 -12.04
N GLY A 124 -25.34 6.23 -12.82
CA GLY A 124 -25.89 4.94 -12.39
C GLY A 124 -24.85 3.93 -11.98
N SER A 125 -23.78 4.35 -11.31
CA SER A 125 -22.72 3.50 -10.80
C SER A 125 -23.23 2.77 -9.56
N ARG A 126 -23.53 1.48 -9.74
CA ARG A 126 -23.83 0.59 -8.64
C ARG A 126 -22.57 0.40 -7.79
N PHE A 127 -22.58 0.98 -6.61
CA PHE A 127 -21.63 0.67 -5.56
C PHE A 127 -22.04 -0.62 -4.85
N MET A 128 -21.10 -1.54 -4.68
CA MET A 128 -21.28 -2.76 -3.88
C MET A 128 -20.20 -2.80 -2.80
N LYS A 129 -20.62 -2.71 -1.53
CA LYS A 129 -19.76 -2.94 -0.37
C LYS A 129 -19.79 -4.43 -0.03
N LEU A 130 -18.61 -5.06 0.02
CA LEU A 130 -18.41 -6.40 0.54
C LEU A 130 -17.67 -6.28 1.86
N ASP A 131 -18.35 -6.60 2.95
CA ASP A 131 -17.79 -6.50 4.30
C ASP A 131 -17.44 -7.90 4.80
N PHE A 132 -16.14 -8.12 5.00
CA PHE A 132 -15.55 -9.33 5.56
C PHE A 132 -14.91 -9.08 6.91
N LEU A 133 -15.12 -7.91 7.50
CA LEU A 133 -14.60 -7.60 8.84
C LEU A 133 -15.29 -8.52 9.84
N ALA A 134 -14.49 -9.28 10.59
CA ALA A 134 -15.04 -10.15 11.63
C ALA A 134 -15.68 -9.30 12.72
N PRO A 135 -16.86 -9.68 13.26
CA PRO A 135 -17.38 -9.07 14.47
C PRO A 135 -16.32 -9.11 15.57
N GLU A 136 -16.24 -8.10 16.42
CA GLU A 136 -15.27 -7.94 17.52
C GLU A 136 -15.16 -9.14 18.49
N ALA A 137 -16.00 -10.16 18.34
CA ALA A 137 -16.04 -11.37 19.20
C ALA A 137 -14.78 -12.25 19.16
N LEU A 138 -13.86 -12.03 18.21
CA LEU A 138 -12.52 -12.62 18.20
C LEU A 138 -11.50 -11.59 18.71
N ALA A 139 -11.69 -11.12 19.95
CA ALA A 139 -10.63 -10.36 20.61
C ALA A 139 -9.33 -11.14 20.49
N PRO A 140 -8.29 -10.60 19.85
CA PRO A 140 -7.04 -11.31 19.69
C PRO A 140 -6.51 -11.69 21.09
N ARG A 141 -5.89 -12.86 21.23
CA ARG A 141 -5.20 -13.27 22.45
C ARG A 141 -3.95 -12.39 22.70
N LEU A 142 -4.08 -11.11 22.38
CA LEU A 142 -3.06 -10.09 22.48
C LEU A 142 -3.16 -9.41 23.85
N ARG A 143 -2.10 -9.49 24.64
CA ARG A 143 -1.95 -8.70 25.87
C ARG A 143 -1.04 -7.52 25.57
N LEU A 144 -1.55 -6.31 25.77
CA LEU A 144 -0.79 -5.08 25.58
C LEU A 144 -0.17 -4.64 26.89
N HIS A 145 1.13 -4.42 26.87
CA HIS A 145 1.89 -3.87 28.00
C HIS A 145 2.61 -2.60 27.56
N LYS A 146 2.65 -1.61 28.43
CA LYS A 146 3.39 -0.37 28.22
C LYS A 146 4.62 -0.37 29.10
N VAL A 147 5.80 -0.24 28.49
CA VAL A 147 7.07 -0.04 29.20
C VAL A 147 7.49 1.42 29.04
N VAL A 148 7.72 2.10 30.16
CA VAL A 148 8.16 3.49 30.16
C VAL A 148 9.68 3.52 30.25
N SER A 149 10.33 4.16 29.26
CA SER A 149 11.77 4.40 29.34
C SER A 149 12.04 5.67 30.17
N PRO A 150 12.96 5.63 31.12
CA PRO A 150 13.34 6.83 31.87
C PRO A 150 14.07 7.86 31.02
N GLU A 151 14.71 7.44 29.94
CA GLU A 151 15.47 8.28 29.02
C GLU A 151 14.82 8.40 27.65
N LYS A 152 15.22 9.44 26.88
CA LYS A 152 14.77 9.59 25.48
C LYS A 152 15.26 8.44 24.60
N ASP A 153 16.48 7.96 24.86
CA ASP A 153 17.02 6.79 24.18
C ASP A 153 16.45 5.52 24.80
N LYS A 154 15.77 4.75 23.98
CA LYS A 154 15.05 3.53 24.42
C LYS A 154 15.87 2.24 24.27
N LEU A 155 17.13 2.32 23.80
CA LEU A 155 17.92 1.12 23.50
C LEU A 155 18.22 0.30 24.74
N GLU A 156 18.65 0.95 25.83
CA GLU A 156 18.92 0.25 27.09
C GLU A 156 17.64 -0.35 27.69
N THR A 157 16.53 0.39 27.64
CA THR A 157 15.24 -0.11 28.08
C THR A 157 14.79 -1.33 27.25
N LEU A 158 15.02 -1.30 25.93
CA LEU A 158 14.73 -2.43 25.05
C LEU A 158 15.63 -3.64 25.41
N TYR A 159 16.92 -3.42 25.61
CA TYR A 159 17.86 -4.46 26.01
C TYR A 159 17.42 -5.14 27.31
N ASN A 160 17.13 -4.36 28.35
CA ASN A 160 16.67 -4.87 29.64
C ASN A 160 15.34 -5.64 29.53
N LEU A 161 14.41 -5.16 28.68
CA LEU A 161 13.17 -5.85 28.39
C LEU A 161 13.43 -7.21 27.72
N LEU A 162 14.29 -7.26 26.71
CA LEU A 162 14.65 -8.51 26.03
C LEU A 162 15.32 -9.51 26.98
N CYS A 163 16.21 -9.03 27.85
CA CYS A 163 16.81 -9.88 28.89
C CYS A 163 15.76 -10.44 29.86
N THR A 164 14.75 -9.63 30.21
CA THR A 164 13.66 -10.05 31.10
C THR A 164 12.72 -11.07 30.42
N LEU A 165 12.47 -10.92 29.11
CA LEU A 165 11.67 -11.85 28.32
C LEU A 165 12.39 -13.20 28.10
N GLY A 166 13.72 -13.22 28.16
CA GLY A 166 14.53 -14.43 28.01
C GLY A 166 14.44 -15.04 26.61
N TYR A 167 14.39 -16.37 26.53
CA TYR A 167 14.42 -17.12 25.27
C TYR A 167 13.09 -17.17 24.50
N HIS A 168 12.30 -16.11 24.55
CA HIS A 168 11.08 -16.03 23.76
C HIS A 168 11.34 -15.44 22.38
N SER A 169 10.71 -16.01 21.34
CA SER A 169 10.73 -15.42 20.01
C SER A 169 10.14 -14.02 20.05
N THR A 170 10.94 -13.02 19.70
CA THR A 170 10.58 -11.61 19.83
C THR A 170 10.74 -10.89 18.51
N LEU A 171 9.74 -10.07 18.12
CA LEU A 171 9.80 -9.15 17.00
C LEU A 171 9.84 -7.73 17.52
N VAL A 172 10.82 -6.94 17.06
CA VAL A 172 10.95 -5.52 17.40
C VAL A 172 10.61 -4.67 16.19
N PHE A 173 9.56 -3.88 16.30
CA PHE A 173 9.15 -2.93 15.27
C PHE A 173 9.72 -1.54 15.55
N CYS A 174 10.28 -0.92 14.54
CA CYS A 174 10.78 0.45 14.58
C CYS A 174 10.11 1.31 13.49
N ASN A 175 9.96 2.61 13.75
CA ASN A 175 9.32 3.51 12.80
C ASN A 175 10.20 3.82 11.56
N TYR A 176 11.53 3.72 11.71
CA TYR A 176 12.48 4.10 10.66
C TYR A 176 13.51 3.00 10.46
N ARG A 177 14.02 2.89 9.23
CA ARG A 177 15.06 1.94 8.85
C ARG A 177 16.34 2.12 9.67
N GLU A 178 16.77 3.37 9.82
CA GLU A 178 17.96 3.72 10.61
C GLU A 178 17.82 3.25 12.07
N SER A 179 16.61 3.29 12.62
CA SER A 179 16.33 2.78 13.97
C SER A 179 16.51 1.25 14.04
N VAL A 180 16.10 0.52 12.98
CA VAL A 180 16.33 -0.94 12.90
C VAL A 180 17.83 -1.23 12.87
N GLU A 181 18.59 -0.55 12.01
CA GLU A 181 20.05 -0.72 11.89
C GLU A 181 20.75 -0.42 13.23
N ARG A 182 20.31 0.63 13.92
CA ARG A 182 20.83 1.01 15.23
C ARG A 182 20.53 -0.04 16.31
N VAL A 183 19.31 -0.56 16.35
CA VAL A 183 18.92 -1.64 17.29
C VAL A 183 19.74 -2.89 17.04
N VAL A 184 19.89 -3.30 15.77
CA VAL A 184 20.71 -4.47 15.41
C VAL A 184 22.17 -4.28 15.81
N GLY A 185 22.73 -3.08 15.61
CA GLY A 185 24.11 -2.76 16.00
C GLY A 185 24.32 -2.78 17.52
N TYR A 186 23.30 -2.40 18.28
CA TYR A 186 23.36 -2.37 19.75
C TYR A 186 23.20 -3.75 20.39
N LEU A 187 22.43 -4.64 19.74
CA LEU A 187 22.13 -5.99 20.27
C LEU A 187 23.15 -7.07 19.85
N LYS A 188 24.09 -6.75 18.97
CA LYS A 188 25.24 -7.62 18.58
C LYS A 188 26.34 -7.56 19.61
#